data_9063becaada723a3167c1cc14586e00b
#
_entry.id   9063becaada723a3167c1cc14586e00b
#
_cell.length_a   1.000
_cell.length_b   1.000
_cell.length_c   1.000
_cell.angle_alpha   90.00
_cell.angle_beta   90.00
_cell.angle_gamma   90.00
#
_symmetry.space_group_name_H-M   'P 1'
#
loop_
_entity.id
_entity.type
_entity.pdbx_description
1 polymer ?
#
loop_
_entity_poly.entity_id
_entity_poly.type
_entity_poly.pdbx_seq_one_letter_code
_entity_poly.pdbx_strand_id
1 'polypeptide(L)'
;MTKIIGLTGGIASGKSAVAEALRARGAAVVDADLVARQVVEPGQPALADLVARFGSEILTSDGTLDRKALGEKVFADPAARADLNRITHPRIAAASQAAIARLVQHGAPVVFYEAALLVENKAYEWLDSVIVVAAPPDVQLQRVMARDGLDEAAARARLASQLPLEEKLRHATWVIDNRGDRTALAQQIDALWKDLEARYGPLVAMLPSVSGVMPVVTDADAHDSDMHASRPPERVLVTGFPAFTARRMARKILEDDPSATVHLLVLPRFAEDAGRFIDELPMGDRGRVRLVTGDVCAMDLGLATGEYHALAAEITTIHHLAGTYYWGVDADTARRINVGGTRGIVELAADCRRLRRLVHWSTVQVSGRRHGVVLEDELDVGQRFHNHYEATKLAAEVIARDAMRRMPVTIVRPGIIVGDSRTGEIDKLDGPYYLIVLFATNAWPVQLPLPGRGSAPLYLTPIDYVIDAGYQLGVDERAAGKTVHLVDPDPLPARRVLELVAEHAQTPAPRGFVPAGLARALLRAPGLGKLTRAPAAVVDLLSTSVHYHTRNAAELLEREGIACPPFESYVGNLVRYVKEARAARKKGGAGIEAIEDETFDPLA
;
A
#
# COMPACT_ATOMS: atom_id res chain seq x y z
N MET A 1 15.07 12.67 26.76
CA MET A 1 14.89 13.64 25.64
C MET A 1 15.36 12.99 24.36
N THR A 2 14.54 12.99 23.31
CA THR A 2 14.90 12.50 21.98
C THR A 2 16.10 13.28 21.43
N LYS A 3 17.04 12.60 20.80
CA LYS A 3 18.17 13.22 20.13
C LYS A 3 17.90 13.38 18.64
N ILE A 4 18.26 14.52 18.09
CA ILE A 4 18.10 14.81 16.68
C ILE A 4 19.47 14.89 16.02
N ILE A 5 19.77 13.92 15.15
CA ILE A 5 21.09 13.76 14.51
C ILE A 5 20.98 14.09 13.03
N GLY A 6 21.76 15.06 12.58
CA GLY A 6 21.84 15.41 11.17
C GLY A 6 22.61 14.36 10.37
N LEU A 7 22.12 14.03 9.18
CA LEU A 7 22.80 13.18 8.20
C LEU A 7 23.01 13.99 6.92
N THR A 8 24.26 14.28 6.58
CA THR A 8 24.60 15.08 5.40
C THR A 8 25.78 14.46 4.63
N GLY A 9 26.08 15.05 3.48
CA GLY A 9 27.20 14.67 2.62
C GLY A 9 27.11 15.36 1.29
N GLY A 10 28.19 15.40 0.54
CA GLY A 10 28.22 15.96 -0.81
C GLY A 10 27.38 15.19 -1.81
N ILE A 11 27.14 15.79 -2.99
CA ILE A 11 26.49 15.13 -4.12
C ILE A 11 27.20 13.81 -4.40
N ALA A 12 26.42 12.73 -4.58
CA ALA A 12 26.92 11.37 -4.84
C ALA A 12 27.88 10.79 -3.79
N SER A 13 27.91 11.35 -2.57
CA SER A 13 28.68 10.76 -1.45
C SER A 13 28.11 9.43 -0.96
N GLY A 14 26.84 9.11 -1.28
CA GLY A 14 26.14 7.91 -0.80
C GLY A 14 25.32 8.13 0.46
N LYS A 15 24.99 9.38 0.81
CA LYS A 15 24.13 9.79 1.93
C LYS A 15 22.82 8.96 1.99
N SER A 16 22.13 8.80 0.86
CA SER A 16 20.86 8.06 0.79
C SER A 16 21.03 6.57 1.10
N ALA A 17 22.15 5.96 0.71
CA ALA A 17 22.42 4.55 1.07
C ALA A 17 22.62 4.38 2.58
N VAL A 18 23.24 5.36 3.25
CA VAL A 18 23.35 5.39 4.71
C VAL A 18 21.98 5.58 5.35
N ALA A 19 21.17 6.52 4.86
CA ALA A 19 19.81 6.75 5.35
C ALA A 19 18.92 5.51 5.22
N GLU A 20 18.97 4.83 4.07
CA GLU A 20 18.26 3.55 3.84
C GLU A 20 18.72 2.46 4.82
N ALA A 21 20.02 2.34 5.04
CA ALA A 21 20.56 1.36 5.98
C ALA A 21 20.16 1.65 7.44
N LEU A 22 20.02 2.93 7.82
CA LEU A 22 19.49 3.33 9.12
C LEU A 22 18.00 3.01 9.25
N ARG A 23 17.19 3.32 8.20
CA ARG A 23 15.77 2.95 8.14
C ARG A 23 15.56 1.44 8.23
N ALA A 24 16.37 0.67 7.51
CA ALA A 24 16.31 -0.80 7.55
C ALA A 24 16.57 -1.38 8.96
N ARG A 25 17.28 -0.65 9.82
CA ARG A 25 17.48 -1.00 11.23
C ARG A 25 16.38 -0.46 12.15
N GLY A 26 15.34 0.16 11.61
CA GLY A 26 14.23 0.72 12.37
C GLY A 26 14.45 2.14 12.90
N ALA A 27 15.48 2.84 12.44
CA ALA A 27 15.71 4.23 12.84
C ALA A 27 14.64 5.17 12.29
N ALA A 28 14.24 6.15 13.07
CA ALA A 28 13.37 7.24 12.64
C ALA A 28 14.17 8.25 11.80
N VAL A 29 13.85 8.38 10.51
CA VAL A 29 14.55 9.24 9.57
C VAL A 29 13.59 10.21 8.88
N VAL A 30 13.83 11.52 8.99
CA VAL A 30 13.15 12.58 8.26
C VAL A 30 14.03 13.02 7.09
N ASP A 31 13.53 12.89 5.88
CA ASP A 31 14.20 13.30 4.64
C ASP A 31 13.75 14.72 4.24
N ALA A 32 14.64 15.71 4.38
CA ALA A 32 14.36 17.10 4.05
C ALA A 32 14.15 17.32 2.55
N ASP A 33 14.78 16.53 1.68
CA ASP A 33 14.61 16.62 0.23
C ASP A 33 13.21 16.12 -0.18
N LEU A 34 12.69 15.09 0.52
CA LEU A 34 11.31 14.63 0.36
C LEU A 34 10.31 15.66 0.89
N VAL A 35 10.55 16.24 2.07
CA VAL A 35 9.72 17.31 2.62
C VAL A 35 9.68 18.52 1.68
N ALA A 36 10.81 18.90 1.09
CA ALA A 36 10.89 19.98 0.11
C ALA A 36 10.09 19.70 -1.17
N ARG A 37 9.84 18.43 -1.49
CA ARG A 37 8.94 18.07 -2.60
C ARG A 37 7.48 18.18 -2.20
N GLN A 38 7.15 17.75 -0.99
CA GLN A 38 5.77 17.72 -0.46
C GLN A 38 5.20 19.13 -0.28
N VAL A 39 5.99 20.09 0.20
CA VAL A 39 5.50 21.47 0.44
C VAL A 39 5.12 22.23 -0.84
N VAL A 40 5.52 21.74 -2.02
CA VAL A 40 5.19 22.34 -3.33
C VAL A 40 4.31 21.42 -4.19
N GLU A 41 3.61 20.47 -3.58
CA GLU A 41 2.62 19.64 -4.28
C GLU A 41 1.33 20.43 -4.60
N PRO A 42 0.53 19.98 -5.58
CA PRO A 42 -0.75 20.60 -5.88
C PRO A 42 -1.63 20.75 -4.63
N GLY A 43 -2.19 21.96 -4.47
CA GLY A 43 -2.97 22.31 -3.28
C GLY A 43 -2.16 22.84 -2.09
N GLN A 44 -0.83 22.81 -2.14
CA GLN A 44 0.00 23.39 -1.09
C GLN A 44 0.16 24.90 -1.25
N PRO A 45 0.13 25.68 -0.15
CA PRO A 45 0.28 27.14 -0.22
C PRO A 45 1.58 27.61 -0.87
N ALA A 46 2.68 26.83 -0.73
CA ALA A 46 3.94 27.19 -1.37
C ALA A 46 3.87 27.15 -2.89
N LEU A 47 3.16 26.17 -3.47
CA LEU A 47 2.98 26.11 -4.93
C LEU A 47 2.18 27.30 -5.45
N ALA A 48 1.11 27.70 -4.74
CA ALA A 48 0.32 28.87 -5.09
C ALA A 48 1.17 30.16 -5.09
N ASP A 49 2.01 30.36 -4.07
CA ASP A 49 2.89 31.52 -3.98
C ASP A 49 4.00 31.49 -5.04
N LEU A 50 4.51 30.30 -5.40
CA LEU A 50 5.47 30.15 -6.51
C LEU A 50 4.82 30.52 -7.84
N VAL A 51 3.60 30.07 -8.09
CA VAL A 51 2.85 30.44 -9.31
C VAL A 51 2.56 31.93 -9.36
N ALA A 52 2.17 32.53 -8.24
CA ALA A 52 1.96 33.98 -8.16
C ALA A 52 3.25 34.79 -8.45
N ARG A 53 4.43 34.26 -8.06
CA ARG A 53 5.71 34.95 -8.26
C ARG A 53 6.33 34.68 -9.64
N PHE A 54 6.24 33.46 -10.14
CA PHE A 54 6.99 33.01 -11.33
C PHE A 54 6.10 32.74 -12.55
N GLY A 55 4.79 32.85 -12.43
CA GLY A 55 3.84 32.58 -13.50
C GLY A 55 3.41 31.10 -13.57
N SER A 56 2.32 30.83 -14.29
CA SER A 56 1.76 29.48 -14.46
C SER A 56 2.63 28.58 -15.35
N GLU A 57 3.57 29.13 -16.08
CA GLU A 57 4.52 28.38 -16.92
C GLU A 57 5.49 27.50 -16.13
N ILE A 58 5.57 27.67 -14.80
CA ILE A 58 6.29 26.75 -13.92
C ILE A 58 5.48 25.49 -13.55
N LEU A 59 4.27 25.34 -14.11
CA LEU A 59 3.44 24.16 -13.91
C LEU A 59 3.48 23.27 -15.14
N THR A 60 3.44 21.97 -14.89
CA THR A 60 3.18 20.97 -15.91
C THR A 60 1.68 20.95 -16.26
N SER A 61 1.28 20.25 -17.31
CA SER A 61 -0.11 20.16 -17.76
C SER A 61 -1.07 19.52 -16.75
N ASP A 62 -0.54 18.80 -15.75
CA ASP A 62 -1.28 18.17 -14.65
C ASP A 62 -1.32 19.03 -13.37
N GLY A 63 -0.82 20.27 -13.44
CA GLY A 63 -0.82 21.23 -12.33
C GLY A 63 0.28 21.00 -11.27
N THR A 64 1.23 20.11 -11.52
CA THR A 64 2.40 19.92 -10.64
C THR A 64 3.52 20.89 -11.02
N LEU A 65 4.46 21.12 -10.08
CA LEU A 65 5.61 22.00 -10.31
C LEU A 65 6.56 21.41 -11.37
N ASP A 66 6.74 22.11 -12.48
CA ASP A 66 7.84 21.85 -13.43
C ASP A 66 9.16 22.40 -12.86
N ARG A 67 9.91 21.49 -12.22
CA ARG A 67 11.19 21.85 -11.58
C ARG A 67 12.25 22.30 -12.58
N LYS A 68 12.15 21.87 -13.84
CA LYS A 68 13.08 22.27 -14.89
C LYS A 68 12.79 23.72 -15.30
N ALA A 69 11.53 24.03 -15.60
CA ALA A 69 11.10 25.38 -15.96
C ALA A 69 11.37 26.37 -14.82
N LEU A 70 11.10 26.02 -13.56
CA LEU A 70 11.45 26.87 -12.42
C LEU A 70 12.98 26.99 -12.27
N GLY A 71 13.72 25.90 -12.45
CA GLY A 71 15.18 25.87 -12.38
C GLY A 71 15.81 26.83 -13.37
N GLU A 72 15.35 26.84 -14.62
CA GLU A 72 15.85 27.77 -15.67
C GLU A 72 15.64 29.23 -15.27
N LYS A 73 14.49 29.58 -14.66
CA LYS A 73 14.19 30.94 -14.17
C LYS A 73 15.11 31.40 -13.02
N VAL A 74 15.40 30.48 -12.08
CA VAL A 74 16.14 30.85 -10.85
C VAL A 74 17.64 30.62 -10.96
N PHE A 75 18.11 29.87 -11.97
CA PHE A 75 19.53 29.56 -12.12
C PHE A 75 20.36 30.81 -12.50
N ALA A 76 19.84 31.61 -13.40
CA ALA A 76 20.53 32.81 -13.92
C ALA A 76 20.22 34.09 -13.12
N ASP A 77 19.21 34.10 -12.26
CA ASP A 77 18.74 35.26 -11.51
C ASP A 77 18.86 35.05 -9.98
N PRO A 78 19.86 35.73 -9.32
CA PRO A 78 20.02 35.66 -7.87
C PRO A 78 18.78 36.18 -7.08
N ALA A 79 18.05 37.18 -7.61
CA ALA A 79 16.85 37.71 -6.97
C ALA A 79 15.70 36.71 -7.03
N ALA A 80 15.50 36.05 -8.18
CA ALA A 80 14.53 34.98 -8.35
C ALA A 80 14.86 33.80 -7.42
N ARG A 81 16.13 33.46 -7.25
CA ARG A 81 16.56 32.42 -6.29
C ARG A 81 16.28 32.82 -4.85
N ALA A 82 16.51 34.08 -4.48
CA ALA A 82 16.17 34.58 -3.15
C ALA A 82 14.68 34.51 -2.87
N ASP A 83 13.84 34.82 -3.87
CA ASP A 83 12.37 34.70 -3.75
C ASP A 83 11.91 33.23 -3.61
N LEU A 84 12.47 32.32 -4.42
CA LEU A 84 12.22 30.89 -4.26
C LEU A 84 12.52 30.43 -2.84
N ASN A 85 13.69 30.77 -2.31
CA ASN A 85 14.10 30.39 -0.96
C ASN A 85 13.20 31.03 0.10
N ARG A 86 12.82 32.30 -0.04
CA ARG A 86 11.91 32.99 0.88
C ARG A 86 10.53 32.33 0.95
N ILE A 87 10.04 31.80 -0.18
CA ILE A 87 8.75 31.12 -0.25
C ILE A 87 8.85 29.70 0.33
N THR A 88 9.89 28.94 0.01
CA THR A 88 9.98 27.52 0.30
C THR A 88 10.64 27.18 1.63
N HIS A 89 11.77 27.85 1.99
CA HIS A 89 12.54 27.47 3.19
C HIS A 89 11.76 27.50 4.49
N PRO A 90 10.94 28.54 4.81
CA PRO A 90 10.16 28.55 6.06
C PRO A 90 9.17 27.38 6.14
N ARG A 91 8.57 27.01 5.00
CA ARG A 91 7.60 25.93 4.92
C ARG A 91 8.24 24.55 5.03
N ILE A 92 9.41 24.40 4.39
CA ILE A 92 10.22 23.17 4.52
C ILE A 92 10.66 22.99 5.98
N ALA A 93 11.14 24.06 6.62
CA ALA A 93 11.54 24.03 8.02
C ALA A 93 10.37 23.66 8.94
N ALA A 94 9.21 24.30 8.78
CA ALA A 94 8.01 24.02 9.55
C ALA A 94 7.52 22.57 9.36
N ALA A 95 7.48 22.09 8.11
CA ALA A 95 7.06 20.72 7.81
C ALA A 95 8.06 19.68 8.33
N SER A 96 9.37 19.96 8.24
CA SER A 96 10.43 19.10 8.82
C SER A 96 10.31 19.05 10.35
N GLN A 97 10.13 20.19 11.00
CA GLN A 97 9.93 20.24 12.45
C GLN A 97 8.67 19.49 12.89
N ALA A 98 7.56 19.62 12.14
CA ALA A 98 6.34 18.89 12.41
C ALA A 98 6.52 17.37 12.23
N ALA A 99 7.32 16.94 11.24
CA ALA A 99 7.67 15.53 11.04
C ALA A 99 8.54 15.00 12.19
N ILE A 100 9.55 15.76 12.61
CA ILE A 100 10.39 15.43 13.77
C ILE A 100 9.55 15.36 15.04
N ALA A 101 8.72 16.37 15.31
CA ALA A 101 7.86 16.42 16.49
C ALA A 101 6.93 15.20 16.58
N ARG A 102 6.36 14.76 15.46
CA ARG A 102 5.57 13.52 15.40
C ARG A 102 6.38 12.30 15.82
N LEU A 103 7.60 12.15 15.32
CA LEU A 103 8.48 11.04 15.70
C LEU A 103 8.87 11.09 17.19
N VAL A 104 9.12 12.29 17.72
CA VAL A 104 9.40 12.50 19.15
C VAL A 104 8.16 12.12 20.00
N GLN A 105 6.96 12.56 19.61
CA GLN A 105 5.71 12.20 20.30
C GLN A 105 5.44 10.69 20.28
N HIS A 106 5.89 10.01 19.23
CA HIS A 106 5.83 8.54 19.13
C HIS A 106 6.97 7.82 19.87
N GLY A 107 7.74 8.53 20.67
CA GLY A 107 8.75 7.94 21.54
C GLY A 107 10.06 7.55 20.85
N ALA A 108 10.33 8.06 19.64
CA ALA A 108 11.62 7.81 19.00
C ALA A 108 12.78 8.32 19.88
N PRO A 109 13.72 7.48 20.31
CA PRO A 109 14.81 7.91 21.17
C PRO A 109 15.82 8.76 20.40
N VAL A 110 15.97 8.49 19.09
CA VAL A 110 16.81 9.26 18.15
C VAL A 110 16.04 9.46 16.87
N VAL A 111 16.11 10.68 16.30
CA VAL A 111 15.59 11.01 14.97
C VAL A 111 16.74 11.47 14.09
N PHE A 112 16.92 10.85 12.94
CA PHE A 112 17.88 11.29 11.95
C PHE A 112 17.24 12.28 10.99
N TYR A 113 17.87 13.44 10.81
CA TYR A 113 17.44 14.47 9.86
C TYR A 113 18.36 14.47 8.64
N GLU A 114 17.90 13.86 7.55
CA GLU A 114 18.64 13.74 6.29
C GLU A 114 18.48 15.01 5.45
N ALA A 115 19.57 15.74 5.18
CA ALA A 115 19.56 16.92 4.32
C ALA A 115 20.90 17.12 3.60
N ALA A 116 20.85 17.32 2.27
CA ALA A 116 22.06 17.53 1.46
C ALA A 116 22.74 18.88 1.77
N LEU A 117 21.94 19.91 2.05
CA LEU A 117 22.39 21.29 2.31
C LEU A 117 22.33 21.65 3.81
N LEU A 118 22.53 20.66 4.69
CA LEU A 118 22.43 20.81 6.14
C LEU A 118 23.41 21.86 6.67
N VAL A 119 24.65 21.83 6.21
CA VAL A 119 25.72 22.75 6.65
C VAL A 119 25.54 24.11 5.99
N GLU A 120 25.21 24.16 4.71
CA GLU A 120 24.93 25.38 3.95
C GLU A 120 23.80 26.21 4.60
N ASN A 121 22.77 25.54 5.07
CA ASN A 121 21.61 26.16 5.73
C ASN A 121 21.78 26.31 7.26
N LYS A 122 22.96 26.01 7.80
CA LYS A 122 23.29 26.09 9.23
C LYS A 122 22.35 25.25 10.12
N ALA A 123 21.74 24.20 9.58
CA ALA A 123 20.85 23.36 10.34
C ALA A 123 21.54 22.66 11.52
N TYR A 124 22.87 22.50 11.47
CA TYR A 124 23.67 21.96 12.56
C TYR A 124 23.54 22.75 13.88
N GLU A 125 23.12 24.01 13.83
CA GLU A 125 22.98 24.86 15.05
C GLU A 125 21.86 24.37 16.01
N TRP A 126 20.89 23.66 15.49
CA TRP A 126 19.77 23.12 16.31
C TRP A 126 19.78 21.59 16.45
N LEU A 127 20.75 20.91 15.85
CA LEU A 127 20.91 19.46 15.94
C LEU A 127 21.83 19.06 17.10
N ASP A 128 21.55 17.92 17.71
CA ASP A 128 22.42 17.39 18.80
C ASP A 128 23.79 16.93 18.29
N SER A 129 23.85 16.44 17.05
CA SER A 129 25.07 15.90 16.42
C SER A 129 24.91 15.81 14.92
N VAL A 130 26.01 15.66 14.18
CA VAL A 130 26.02 15.56 12.71
C VAL A 130 26.84 14.36 12.25
N ILE A 131 26.29 13.57 11.35
CA ILE A 131 26.95 12.52 10.58
C ILE A 131 27.25 13.07 9.19
N VAL A 132 28.51 13.05 8.76
CA VAL A 132 28.92 13.44 7.41
C VAL A 132 29.33 12.20 6.63
N VAL A 133 28.65 11.95 5.52
CA VAL A 133 29.05 10.90 4.57
C VAL A 133 30.04 11.51 3.58
N ALA A 134 31.27 11.07 3.65
CA ALA A 134 32.39 11.55 2.86
C ALA A 134 32.69 10.61 1.69
N ALA A 135 32.95 11.16 0.53
CA ALA A 135 33.56 10.45 -0.59
C ALA A 135 34.57 11.37 -1.28
N PRO A 136 35.70 10.86 -1.79
CA PRO A 136 36.67 11.64 -2.53
C PRO A 136 36.05 12.32 -3.77
N PRO A 137 36.52 13.52 -4.16
CA PRO A 137 35.95 14.28 -5.29
C PRO A 137 35.94 13.50 -6.63
N ASP A 138 36.95 12.70 -6.89
CA ASP A 138 37.06 11.84 -8.07
C ASP A 138 35.98 10.73 -8.07
N VAL A 139 35.73 10.12 -6.91
CA VAL A 139 34.64 9.12 -6.72
C VAL A 139 33.28 9.78 -6.89
N GLN A 140 33.08 10.97 -6.33
CA GLN A 140 31.84 11.73 -6.50
C GLN A 140 31.61 12.09 -7.97
N LEU A 141 32.65 12.56 -8.67
CA LEU A 141 32.59 12.91 -10.08
C LEU A 141 32.15 11.71 -10.93
N GLN A 142 32.80 10.57 -10.78
CA GLN A 142 32.45 9.35 -11.50
C GLN A 142 30.99 8.92 -11.22
N ARG A 143 30.55 8.98 -9.97
CA ARG A 143 29.20 8.62 -9.57
C ARG A 143 28.15 9.58 -10.14
N VAL A 144 28.43 10.88 -10.18
CA VAL A 144 27.54 11.90 -10.79
C VAL A 144 27.41 11.66 -12.29
N MET A 145 28.54 11.49 -13.00
CA MET A 145 28.54 11.22 -14.44
C MET A 145 27.74 9.96 -14.77
N ALA A 146 27.97 8.87 -14.03
CA ALA A 146 27.30 7.60 -14.25
C ALA A 146 25.78 7.66 -13.95
N ARG A 147 25.37 8.37 -12.91
CA ARG A 147 23.97 8.46 -12.46
C ARG A 147 23.15 9.40 -13.35
N ASP A 148 23.71 10.57 -13.69
CA ASP A 148 22.97 11.67 -14.31
C ASP A 148 23.24 11.77 -15.82
N GLY A 149 24.15 10.95 -16.37
CA GLY A 149 24.53 10.98 -17.79
C GLY A 149 25.22 12.27 -18.22
N LEU A 150 25.87 12.98 -17.29
CA LEU A 150 26.53 14.26 -17.52
C LEU A 150 27.94 14.05 -18.05
N ASP A 151 28.40 15.01 -18.86
CA ASP A 151 29.83 15.15 -19.17
C ASP A 151 30.62 15.63 -17.95
N GLU A 152 31.94 15.55 -18.03
CA GLU A 152 32.82 15.88 -16.92
C GLU A 152 32.72 17.35 -16.50
N ALA A 153 32.56 18.26 -17.44
CA ALA A 153 32.48 19.69 -17.17
C ALA A 153 31.18 20.03 -16.40
N ALA A 154 30.04 19.51 -16.86
CA ALA A 154 28.75 19.66 -16.18
C ALA A 154 28.74 19.01 -14.81
N ALA A 155 29.33 17.82 -14.66
CA ALA A 155 29.44 17.13 -13.38
C ALA A 155 30.31 17.90 -12.38
N ARG A 156 31.45 18.46 -12.81
CA ARG A 156 32.31 19.33 -11.97
C ARG A 156 31.59 20.62 -11.54
N ALA A 157 30.89 21.29 -12.45
CA ALA A 157 30.08 22.46 -12.12
C ALA A 157 29.02 22.17 -11.07
N ARG A 158 28.39 20.99 -11.16
CA ARG A 158 27.39 20.53 -10.18
C ARG A 158 27.99 20.23 -8.82
N LEU A 159 29.17 19.63 -8.76
CA LEU A 159 29.91 19.43 -7.50
C LEU A 159 30.32 20.74 -6.86
N ALA A 160 30.81 21.70 -7.65
CA ALA A 160 31.23 23.03 -7.21
C ALA A 160 30.07 23.91 -6.69
N SER A 161 28.81 23.52 -6.92
CA SER A 161 27.64 24.25 -6.41
C SER A 161 27.36 24.00 -4.92
N GLN A 162 28.05 23.04 -4.28
CA GLN A 162 27.97 22.76 -2.85
C GLN A 162 29.23 23.20 -2.12
N LEU A 163 29.13 23.33 -0.79
CA LEU A 163 30.32 23.56 0.05
C LEU A 163 31.31 22.41 -0.08
N PRO A 164 32.64 22.71 -0.04
CA PRO A 164 33.69 21.72 -0.02
C PRO A 164 33.48 20.73 1.13
N LEU A 165 33.92 19.49 0.92
CA LEU A 165 33.79 18.42 1.94
C LEU A 165 34.46 18.81 3.26
N GLU A 166 35.60 19.49 3.19
CA GLU A 166 36.36 19.94 4.37
C GLU A 166 35.55 20.87 5.26
N GLU A 167 34.71 21.73 4.68
CA GLU A 167 33.81 22.60 5.45
C GLU A 167 32.72 21.80 6.15
N LYS A 168 32.16 20.80 5.49
CA LYS A 168 31.15 19.91 6.09
C LYS A 168 31.76 19.09 7.22
N LEU A 169 32.99 18.61 7.06
CA LEU A 169 33.71 17.82 8.07
C LEU A 169 33.99 18.59 9.37
N ARG A 170 34.11 19.91 9.33
CA ARG A 170 34.28 20.74 10.55
C ARG A 170 33.10 20.65 11.53
N HIS A 171 31.93 20.30 11.03
CA HIS A 171 30.71 20.15 11.82
C HIS A 171 30.37 18.69 12.13
N ALA A 172 31.20 17.73 11.69
CA ALA A 172 30.92 16.31 11.87
C ALA A 172 31.22 15.84 13.29
N THR A 173 30.25 15.16 13.89
CA THR A 173 30.47 14.33 15.08
C THR A 173 30.96 12.93 14.69
N TRP A 174 30.41 12.41 13.57
CA TRP A 174 30.82 11.16 12.95
C TRP A 174 31.07 11.34 11.46
N VAL A 175 32.02 10.58 10.94
CA VAL A 175 32.33 10.56 9.52
C VAL A 175 32.19 9.13 9.02
N ILE A 176 31.41 8.93 7.95
CA ILE A 176 31.34 7.68 7.19
C ILE A 176 32.12 7.89 5.90
N ASP A 177 33.24 7.18 5.75
CA ASP A 177 34.05 7.22 4.53
C ASP A 177 33.52 6.22 3.49
N ASN A 178 32.81 6.74 2.49
CA ASN A 178 32.21 5.94 1.42
C ASN A 178 33.04 5.93 0.14
N ARG A 179 34.36 5.75 0.27
CA ARG A 179 35.28 5.53 -0.87
C ARG A 179 35.31 4.06 -1.33
N GLY A 180 34.93 3.15 -0.46
CA GLY A 180 34.97 1.72 -0.67
C GLY A 180 33.72 1.13 -1.34
N ASP A 181 33.63 -0.18 -1.29
CA ASP A 181 32.48 -0.95 -1.76
C ASP A 181 31.32 -0.95 -0.75
N ARG A 182 30.21 -1.63 -1.12
CA ARG A 182 29.02 -1.75 -0.25
C ARG A 182 29.29 -2.48 1.06
N THR A 183 30.23 -3.42 1.06
CA THR A 183 30.58 -4.21 2.26
C THR A 183 31.31 -3.33 3.28
N ALA A 184 32.28 -2.53 2.81
CA ALA A 184 32.98 -1.57 3.65
C ALA A 184 32.03 -0.50 4.22
N LEU A 185 31.08 -0.02 3.42
CA LEU A 185 30.06 0.91 3.88
C LEU A 185 29.17 0.28 4.97
N ALA A 186 28.71 -0.96 4.77
CA ALA A 186 27.89 -1.66 5.76
C ALA A 186 28.61 -1.82 7.10
N GLN A 187 29.89 -2.17 7.10
CA GLN A 187 30.71 -2.29 8.32
C GLN A 187 30.84 -0.95 9.08
N GLN A 188 31.02 0.16 8.36
CA GLN A 188 31.06 1.48 8.98
C GLN A 188 29.70 1.90 9.57
N ILE A 189 28.60 1.55 8.90
CA ILE A 189 27.24 1.80 9.42
C ILE A 189 27.00 0.95 10.67
N ASP A 190 27.46 -0.30 10.72
CA ASP A 190 27.37 -1.15 11.92
C ASP A 190 28.19 -0.60 13.08
N ALA A 191 29.38 -0.09 12.81
CA ALA A 191 30.20 0.56 13.82
C ALA A 191 29.55 1.86 14.34
N LEU A 192 29.03 2.69 13.44
CA LEU A 192 28.27 3.90 13.80
C LEU A 192 27.06 3.55 14.66
N TRP A 193 26.30 2.52 14.27
CA TRP A 193 25.10 2.09 15.01
C TRP A 193 25.44 1.71 16.45
N LYS A 194 26.47 0.91 16.65
CA LYS A 194 26.95 0.50 17.98
C LYS A 194 27.41 1.70 18.83
N ASP A 195 28.10 2.67 18.21
CA ASP A 195 28.56 3.86 18.92
C ASP A 195 27.38 4.77 19.32
N LEU A 196 26.40 4.90 18.45
CA LEU A 196 25.16 5.63 18.74
C LEU A 196 24.35 4.96 19.86
N GLU A 197 24.23 3.63 19.85
CA GLU A 197 23.58 2.88 20.93
C GLU A 197 24.33 2.98 22.27
N ALA A 198 25.64 2.94 22.23
CA ALA A 198 26.47 3.13 23.43
C ALA A 198 26.29 4.54 24.02
N ARG A 199 26.09 5.55 23.17
CA ARG A 199 25.99 6.95 23.58
C ARG A 199 24.57 7.39 23.97
N TYR A 200 23.56 6.89 23.29
CA TYR A 200 22.15 7.37 23.43
C TYR A 200 21.18 6.28 23.90
N GLY A 201 21.66 5.05 24.11
CA GLY A 201 20.81 3.89 24.36
C GLY A 201 20.18 3.32 23.06
N PRO A 202 19.24 2.40 23.18
CA PRO A 202 18.59 1.79 22.01
C PRO A 202 18.05 2.85 21.05
N LEU A 203 18.46 2.80 19.78
CA LEU A 203 18.10 3.80 18.76
C LEU A 203 16.68 3.60 18.20
N VAL A 204 16.14 2.40 18.38
CA VAL A 204 14.76 2.06 18.04
C VAL A 204 13.94 2.18 19.33
N ALA A 205 12.77 2.81 19.26
CA ALA A 205 11.87 2.86 20.40
C ALA A 205 11.58 1.43 20.87
N MET A 206 12.10 1.07 22.03
CA MET A 206 11.63 -0.13 22.71
C MET A 206 10.19 0.18 23.11
N LEU A 207 9.25 -0.52 22.51
CA LEU A 207 7.91 -0.60 23.08
C LEU A 207 8.07 -0.95 24.55
N PRO A 208 7.37 -0.26 25.50
CA PRO A 208 7.44 -0.66 26.88
C PRO A 208 7.09 -2.14 26.93
N SER A 209 8.06 -2.95 27.37
CA SER A 209 7.81 -4.34 27.65
C SER A 209 6.69 -4.36 28.69
N VAL A 210 5.54 -4.86 28.31
CA VAL A 210 4.53 -5.26 29.29
C VAL A 210 5.18 -6.38 30.07
N SER A 211 5.70 -6.04 31.27
CA SER A 211 6.26 -6.98 32.21
C SER A 211 5.16 -7.94 32.61
N GLY A 212 5.15 -9.12 32.04
CA GLY A 212 4.13 -10.15 32.27
C GLY A 212 4.23 -11.32 31.32
N VAL A 213 5.31 -11.44 30.56
CA VAL A 213 5.59 -12.66 29.78
C VAL A 213 6.32 -13.64 30.70
N MET A 214 5.63 -14.72 31.07
CA MET A 214 6.21 -15.94 31.64
C MET A 214 7.33 -16.47 30.73
N PRO A 215 8.36 -17.13 31.30
CA PRO A 215 9.53 -17.57 30.54
C PRO A 215 9.13 -18.59 29.47
N VAL A 216 9.71 -18.42 28.29
CA VAL A 216 9.68 -19.41 27.22
C VAL A 216 10.44 -20.65 27.71
N VAL A 217 9.72 -21.71 28.02
CA VAL A 217 10.31 -23.04 28.21
C VAL A 217 10.54 -23.59 26.80
N THR A 218 11.81 -23.68 26.41
CA THR A 218 12.21 -24.47 25.25
C THR A 218 12.22 -25.94 25.67
N ASP A 219 11.18 -26.67 25.31
CA ASP A 219 11.24 -28.13 25.20
C ASP A 219 10.85 -28.49 23.78
N ALA A 220 11.83 -28.98 23.05
CA ALA A 220 11.62 -29.76 21.85
C ALA A 220 11.05 -31.12 22.29
N ASP A 221 10.09 -31.63 21.48
CA ASP A 221 9.45 -32.93 21.62
C ASP A 221 8.23 -33.03 22.57
N ALA A 222 7.08 -32.56 22.11
CA ALA A 222 5.81 -33.16 22.50
C ALA A 222 4.83 -33.09 21.34
N HIS A 223 4.40 -34.25 20.93
CA HIS A 223 3.44 -34.47 19.85
C HIS A 223 2.12 -33.74 20.06
N ASP A 224 1.76 -33.10 19.01
CA ASP A 224 0.51 -32.48 18.59
C ASP A 224 -0.68 -33.47 18.69
N SER A 225 -1.61 -33.20 19.57
CA SER A 225 -3.02 -33.62 19.44
C SER A 225 -4.03 -33.03 20.44
N ASP A 226 -3.59 -32.20 21.45
CA ASP A 226 -4.50 -31.74 22.51
C ASP A 226 -4.58 -30.21 22.74
N MET A 227 -4.07 -29.38 21.82
CA MET A 227 -4.04 -27.92 22.01
C MET A 227 -5.33 -27.16 21.63
N HIS A 228 -6.34 -27.82 21.11
CA HIS A 228 -7.63 -27.16 20.77
C HIS A 228 -8.64 -27.04 21.91
N ALA A 229 -8.41 -27.68 23.05
CA ALA A 229 -9.42 -27.80 24.10
C ALA A 229 -9.51 -26.65 25.13
N SER A 230 -8.65 -25.59 25.05
CA SER A 230 -8.66 -24.54 26.07
C SER A 230 -8.70 -23.08 25.55
N ARG A 231 -8.83 -22.86 24.25
CA ARG A 231 -8.91 -21.49 23.71
C ARG A 231 -10.34 -20.95 23.90
N PRO A 232 -10.51 -19.77 24.52
CA PRO A 232 -11.87 -19.19 24.62
C PRO A 232 -12.41 -18.92 23.21
N PRO A 233 -13.73 -19.13 23.00
CA PRO A 233 -14.34 -19.04 21.67
C PRO A 233 -14.11 -17.68 21.03
N GLU A 234 -13.80 -17.68 19.73
CA GLU A 234 -13.58 -16.47 18.95
C GLU A 234 -14.88 -15.68 18.76
N ARG A 235 -14.79 -14.36 18.92
CA ARG A 235 -15.86 -13.39 18.63
C ARG A 235 -15.36 -12.49 17.51
N VAL A 236 -15.76 -12.80 16.29
CA VAL A 236 -15.18 -12.18 15.10
C VAL A 236 -16.13 -11.15 14.52
N LEU A 237 -15.68 -9.90 14.43
CA LEU A 237 -16.39 -8.84 13.69
C LEU A 237 -15.95 -8.85 12.23
N VAL A 238 -16.90 -8.97 11.33
CA VAL A 238 -16.69 -8.88 9.89
C VAL A 238 -17.42 -7.64 9.37
N THR A 239 -16.71 -6.74 8.72
CA THR A 239 -17.28 -5.55 8.08
C THR A 239 -17.28 -5.71 6.56
N GLY A 240 -18.08 -4.89 5.86
CA GLY A 240 -18.10 -4.87 4.39
C GLY A 240 -19.17 -5.76 3.77
N PHE A 241 -20.09 -6.32 4.55
CA PHE A 241 -21.28 -6.99 4.01
C PHE A 241 -22.15 -5.99 3.22
N PRO A 242 -22.71 -6.33 2.05
CA PRO A 242 -22.87 -7.67 1.46
C PRO A 242 -21.78 -8.09 0.46
N ALA A 243 -20.60 -7.46 0.45
CA ALA A 243 -19.56 -7.81 -0.50
C ALA A 243 -19.20 -9.30 -0.48
N PHE A 244 -18.88 -9.86 -1.64
CA PHE A 244 -18.54 -11.26 -1.84
C PHE A 244 -17.43 -11.76 -0.90
N THR A 245 -16.38 -10.96 -0.74
CA THR A 245 -15.26 -11.23 0.18
C THR A 245 -15.73 -11.34 1.64
N ALA A 246 -16.63 -10.46 2.09
CA ALA A 246 -17.14 -10.48 3.45
C ALA A 246 -18.03 -11.71 3.70
N ARG A 247 -18.89 -12.08 2.75
CA ARG A 247 -19.72 -13.29 2.83
C ARG A 247 -18.86 -14.56 2.86
N ARG A 248 -17.85 -14.65 2.01
CA ARG A 248 -16.90 -15.77 1.97
C ARG A 248 -16.11 -15.87 3.28
N MET A 249 -15.63 -14.74 3.82
CA MET A 249 -14.93 -14.71 5.10
C MET A 249 -15.81 -15.18 6.26
N ALA A 250 -17.06 -14.72 6.32
CA ALA A 250 -18.01 -15.15 7.35
C ALA A 250 -18.25 -16.67 7.29
N ARG A 251 -18.45 -17.24 6.10
CA ARG A 251 -18.57 -18.70 5.92
C ARG A 251 -17.31 -19.44 6.37
N LYS A 252 -16.14 -18.99 5.93
CA LYS A 252 -14.84 -19.58 6.29
C LYS A 252 -14.63 -19.65 7.80
N ILE A 253 -14.92 -18.56 8.53
CA ILE A 253 -14.81 -18.52 9.98
C ILE A 253 -15.73 -19.56 10.64
N LEU A 254 -16.98 -19.69 10.15
CA LEU A 254 -17.96 -20.64 10.68
C LEU A 254 -17.58 -22.09 10.38
N GLU A 255 -16.98 -22.36 9.23
CA GLU A 255 -16.54 -23.68 8.79
C GLU A 255 -15.31 -24.16 9.57
N ASP A 256 -14.30 -23.31 9.74
CA ASP A 256 -13.02 -23.70 10.34
C ASP A 256 -13.01 -23.65 11.87
N ASP A 257 -13.83 -22.78 12.48
CA ASP A 257 -13.96 -22.71 13.95
C ASP A 257 -15.43 -22.93 14.39
N PRO A 258 -15.81 -24.17 14.76
CA PRO A 258 -17.15 -24.47 15.24
C PRO A 258 -17.56 -23.72 16.52
N SER A 259 -16.61 -23.16 17.26
CA SER A 259 -16.83 -22.38 18.49
C SER A 259 -17.00 -20.89 18.25
N ALA A 260 -16.62 -20.40 17.07
CA ALA A 260 -16.66 -18.97 16.73
C ALA A 260 -18.09 -18.42 16.62
N THR A 261 -18.24 -17.15 16.98
CA THR A 261 -19.42 -16.35 16.67
C THR A 261 -19.02 -15.22 15.75
N VAL A 262 -19.75 -15.06 14.65
CA VAL A 262 -19.50 -14.00 13.66
C VAL A 262 -20.49 -12.86 13.90
N HIS A 263 -19.95 -11.66 14.13
CA HIS A 263 -20.71 -10.42 14.18
C HIS A 263 -20.60 -9.76 12.81
N LEU A 264 -21.71 -9.64 12.07
CA LEU A 264 -21.75 -8.95 10.78
C LEU A 264 -22.16 -7.50 10.98
N LEU A 265 -21.26 -6.55 10.75
CA LEU A 265 -21.61 -5.13 10.72
C LEU A 265 -22.22 -4.80 9.35
N VAL A 266 -23.49 -4.39 9.37
CA VAL A 266 -24.31 -4.28 8.18
C VAL A 266 -25.00 -2.92 8.18
N LEU A 267 -24.97 -2.21 7.05
CA LEU A 267 -25.79 -1.01 6.87
C LEU A 267 -27.29 -1.37 6.95
N PRO A 268 -28.15 -0.50 7.53
CA PRO A 268 -29.58 -0.78 7.68
C PRO A 268 -30.28 -1.29 6.42
N ARG A 269 -29.94 -0.75 5.26
CA ARG A 269 -30.50 -1.13 3.96
C ARG A 269 -30.15 -2.54 3.49
N PHE A 270 -29.10 -3.16 4.04
CA PHE A 270 -28.69 -4.53 3.73
C PHE A 270 -29.08 -5.55 4.80
N ALA A 271 -29.90 -5.15 5.78
CA ALA A 271 -30.34 -6.06 6.85
C ALA A 271 -31.13 -7.27 6.33
N GLU A 272 -31.98 -7.07 5.32
CA GLU A 272 -32.73 -8.16 4.67
C GLU A 272 -31.81 -9.11 3.89
N ASP A 273 -30.80 -8.58 3.20
CA ASP A 273 -29.79 -9.37 2.50
C ASP A 273 -28.99 -10.23 3.48
N ALA A 274 -28.68 -9.66 4.65
CA ALA A 274 -27.98 -10.38 5.70
C ALA A 274 -28.88 -11.48 6.33
N GLY A 275 -30.17 -11.22 6.46
CA GLY A 275 -31.14 -12.25 6.86
C GLY A 275 -31.15 -13.41 5.88
N ARG A 276 -31.26 -13.14 4.58
CA ARG A 276 -31.21 -14.17 3.52
C ARG A 276 -29.89 -14.95 3.55
N PHE A 277 -28.78 -14.27 3.70
CA PHE A 277 -27.46 -14.92 3.82
C PHE A 277 -27.41 -15.89 5.02
N ILE A 278 -27.97 -15.51 6.18
CA ILE A 278 -28.04 -16.38 7.37
C ILE A 278 -28.94 -17.58 7.09
N ASP A 279 -30.05 -17.41 6.40
CA ASP A 279 -30.99 -18.49 6.06
C ASP A 279 -30.37 -19.50 5.07
N GLU A 280 -29.41 -19.09 4.26
CA GLU A 280 -28.65 -19.97 3.37
C GLU A 280 -27.56 -20.79 4.09
N LEU A 281 -27.16 -20.40 5.32
CA LEU A 281 -26.15 -21.14 6.08
C LEU A 281 -26.70 -22.48 6.57
N PRO A 282 -25.83 -23.48 6.82
CA PRO A 282 -26.19 -24.70 7.50
C PRO A 282 -26.93 -24.41 8.82
N MET A 283 -27.92 -25.22 9.16
CA MET A 283 -28.80 -24.96 10.32
C MET A 283 -28.00 -24.80 11.63
N GLY A 284 -26.90 -25.54 11.81
CA GLY A 284 -26.02 -25.43 12.98
C GLY A 284 -25.28 -24.12 13.09
N ASP A 285 -25.08 -23.39 11.96
CA ASP A 285 -24.27 -22.17 11.89
C ASP A 285 -25.10 -20.90 12.07
N ARG A 286 -26.40 -20.95 11.74
CA ARG A 286 -27.30 -19.78 11.79
C ARG A 286 -27.31 -19.12 13.17
N GLY A 287 -27.32 -19.91 14.25
CA GLY A 287 -27.28 -19.39 15.62
C GLY A 287 -25.95 -18.74 16.04
N ARG A 288 -24.91 -18.93 15.24
CA ARG A 288 -23.56 -18.37 15.48
C ARG A 288 -23.30 -17.04 14.76
N VAL A 289 -24.28 -16.53 14.00
CA VAL A 289 -24.19 -15.22 13.34
C VAL A 289 -25.03 -14.20 14.10
N ARG A 290 -24.43 -13.05 14.41
CA ARG A 290 -25.06 -11.89 15.04
C ARG A 290 -25.07 -10.72 14.07
N LEU A 291 -26.23 -10.16 13.80
CA LEU A 291 -26.32 -8.93 13.01
C LEU A 291 -26.08 -7.72 13.91
N VAL A 292 -25.19 -6.84 13.50
CA VAL A 292 -24.93 -5.52 14.10
C VAL A 292 -25.28 -4.49 13.02
N THR A 293 -26.42 -3.80 13.22
CA THR A 293 -26.86 -2.78 12.24
C THR A 293 -26.13 -1.47 12.54
N GLY A 294 -25.21 -1.07 11.65
CA GLY A 294 -24.39 0.11 11.85
C GLY A 294 -23.62 0.52 10.59
N ASP A 295 -22.84 1.58 10.69
CA ASP A 295 -22.04 2.15 9.60
C ASP A 295 -20.62 2.45 10.09
N VAL A 296 -19.61 1.85 9.45
CA VAL A 296 -18.19 2.09 9.77
C VAL A 296 -17.79 3.57 9.66
N CYS A 297 -18.56 4.37 8.90
CA CYS A 297 -18.29 5.79 8.68
C CYS A 297 -18.94 6.70 9.74
N ALA A 298 -19.83 6.17 10.57
CA ALA A 298 -20.51 6.92 11.61
C ALA A 298 -19.71 6.88 12.92
N MET A 299 -19.89 7.89 13.75
CA MET A 299 -19.37 7.90 15.13
C MET A 299 -19.94 6.70 15.89
N ASP A 300 -19.09 6.00 16.66
CA ASP A 300 -19.42 4.78 17.39
C ASP A 300 -20.11 3.72 16.50
N LEU A 301 -19.73 3.69 15.22
CA LEU A 301 -20.33 2.84 14.17
C LEU A 301 -21.85 3.03 13.99
N GLY A 302 -22.40 4.17 14.42
CA GLY A 302 -23.84 4.46 14.44
C GLY A 302 -24.64 3.63 15.46
N LEU A 303 -23.97 2.99 16.41
CA LEU A 303 -24.57 2.18 17.46
C LEU A 303 -24.96 3.04 18.66
N ALA A 304 -25.95 2.60 19.42
CA ALA A 304 -26.18 3.19 20.73
C ALA A 304 -25.00 2.90 21.67
N THR A 305 -24.71 3.80 22.62
CA THR A 305 -23.55 3.68 23.51
C THR A 305 -23.47 2.31 24.20
N GLY A 306 -24.60 1.76 24.64
CA GLY A 306 -24.65 0.42 25.27
C GLY A 306 -24.30 -0.72 24.30
N GLU A 307 -24.78 -0.62 23.05
CA GLU A 307 -24.49 -1.62 22.00
C GLU A 307 -23.01 -1.58 21.60
N TYR A 308 -22.44 -0.38 21.44
CA TYR A 308 -21.02 -0.20 21.13
C TYR A 308 -20.14 -0.81 22.22
N HIS A 309 -20.39 -0.48 23.49
CA HIS A 309 -19.62 -1.04 24.61
C HIS A 309 -19.79 -2.55 24.76
N ALA A 310 -20.98 -3.09 24.51
CA ALA A 310 -21.21 -4.53 24.51
C ALA A 310 -20.40 -5.22 23.41
N LEU A 311 -20.41 -4.66 22.21
CA LEU A 311 -19.61 -5.14 21.07
C LEU A 311 -18.11 -5.09 21.39
N ALA A 312 -17.60 -3.97 21.89
CA ALA A 312 -16.19 -3.81 22.24
C ALA A 312 -15.75 -4.76 23.37
N ALA A 313 -16.64 -5.12 24.30
CA ALA A 313 -16.33 -6.06 25.38
C ALA A 313 -16.20 -7.52 24.91
N GLU A 314 -16.88 -7.87 23.82
CA GLU A 314 -16.93 -9.26 23.32
C GLU A 314 -15.89 -9.56 22.25
N ILE A 315 -15.64 -8.64 21.32
CA ILE A 315 -14.86 -8.88 20.11
C ILE A 315 -13.42 -9.26 20.43
N THR A 316 -12.96 -10.35 19.79
CA THR A 316 -11.58 -10.85 19.86
C THR A 316 -10.81 -10.64 18.56
N THR A 317 -11.50 -10.69 17.41
CA THR A 317 -10.87 -10.56 16.09
C THR A 317 -11.75 -9.67 15.20
N ILE A 318 -11.14 -8.80 14.42
CA ILE A 318 -11.85 -7.94 13.46
C ILE A 318 -11.27 -8.17 12.06
N HIS A 319 -12.11 -8.56 11.11
CA HIS A 319 -11.79 -8.51 9.69
C HIS A 319 -12.42 -7.26 9.07
N HIS A 320 -11.62 -6.23 8.84
CA HIS A 320 -12.09 -4.97 8.25
C HIS A 320 -12.01 -5.02 6.73
N LEU A 321 -13.07 -5.55 6.09
CA LEU A 321 -13.21 -5.65 4.64
C LEU A 321 -14.01 -4.49 4.03
N ALA A 322 -14.69 -3.68 4.86
CA ALA A 322 -15.45 -2.54 4.38
C ALA A 322 -14.56 -1.55 3.62
N GLY A 323 -15.01 -1.17 2.44
CA GLY A 323 -14.31 -0.22 1.58
C GLY A 323 -14.97 -0.14 0.21
N THR A 324 -14.79 0.98 -0.48
CA THR A 324 -15.15 1.07 -1.88
C THR A 324 -13.96 0.69 -2.75
N TYR A 325 -14.20 -0.12 -3.77
CA TYR A 325 -13.21 -0.56 -4.76
C TYR A 325 -13.51 -0.04 -6.18
N TYR A 326 -14.58 0.74 -6.33
CA TYR A 326 -14.98 1.28 -7.63
C TYR A 326 -13.98 2.33 -8.12
N TRP A 327 -13.42 2.13 -9.30
CA TRP A 327 -12.39 3.02 -9.86
C TRP A 327 -12.90 4.41 -10.25
N GLY A 328 -14.21 4.54 -10.47
CA GLY A 328 -14.89 5.79 -10.78
C GLY A 328 -15.43 6.55 -9.56
N VAL A 329 -15.13 6.09 -8.35
CA VAL A 329 -15.59 6.75 -7.12
C VAL A 329 -15.01 8.16 -7.01
N ASP A 330 -15.83 9.12 -6.58
CA ASP A 330 -15.37 10.47 -6.28
C ASP A 330 -14.46 10.51 -5.03
N ALA A 331 -13.68 11.59 -4.91
CA ALA A 331 -12.66 11.71 -3.87
C ALA A 331 -13.25 11.73 -2.45
N ASP A 332 -14.39 12.40 -2.26
CA ASP A 332 -14.99 12.59 -0.95
C ASP A 332 -15.65 11.29 -0.45
N THR A 333 -16.37 10.61 -1.32
CA THR A 333 -16.96 9.28 -1.05
C THR A 333 -15.87 8.26 -0.76
N ALA A 334 -14.81 8.18 -1.58
CA ALA A 334 -13.70 7.28 -1.34
C ALA A 334 -13.00 7.57 -0.01
N ARG A 335 -12.78 8.84 0.32
CA ARG A 335 -12.16 9.25 1.58
C ARG A 335 -13.04 8.92 2.79
N ARG A 336 -14.33 9.21 2.71
CA ARG A 336 -15.29 8.93 3.78
C ARG A 336 -15.32 7.44 4.09
N ILE A 337 -15.44 6.59 3.07
CA ILE A 337 -15.56 5.14 3.25
C ILE A 337 -14.23 4.52 3.64
N ASN A 338 -13.19 4.68 2.83
CA ASN A 338 -11.93 3.95 3.03
C ASN A 338 -11.15 4.51 4.24
N VAL A 339 -11.07 5.85 4.38
CA VAL A 339 -10.27 6.47 5.44
C VAL A 339 -11.11 6.64 6.72
N GLY A 340 -12.33 7.18 6.60
CA GLY A 340 -13.25 7.36 7.74
C GLY A 340 -13.64 6.03 8.36
N GLY A 341 -14.07 5.06 7.54
CA GLY A 341 -14.42 3.72 7.99
C GLY A 341 -13.26 2.99 8.69
N THR A 342 -12.04 3.08 8.14
CA THR A 342 -10.86 2.50 8.81
C THR A 342 -10.58 3.16 10.15
N ARG A 343 -10.76 4.49 10.27
CA ARG A 343 -10.58 5.19 11.54
C ARG A 343 -11.59 4.70 12.59
N GLY A 344 -12.88 4.62 12.25
CA GLY A 344 -13.91 4.12 13.16
C GLY A 344 -13.63 2.68 13.63
N ILE A 345 -13.14 1.81 12.75
CA ILE A 345 -12.79 0.43 13.12
C ILE A 345 -11.51 0.38 13.98
N VAL A 346 -10.52 1.23 13.74
CA VAL A 346 -9.32 1.31 14.60
C VAL A 346 -9.69 1.85 15.99
N GLU A 347 -10.63 2.80 16.10
CA GLU A 347 -11.16 3.29 17.36
C GLU A 347 -11.89 2.17 18.12
N LEU A 348 -12.80 1.43 17.48
CA LEU A 348 -13.43 0.26 18.09
C LEU A 348 -12.39 -0.77 18.56
N ALA A 349 -11.41 -1.07 17.71
CA ALA A 349 -10.35 -2.02 18.03
C ALA A 349 -9.54 -1.62 19.27
N ALA A 350 -9.32 -0.32 19.48
CA ALA A 350 -8.65 0.21 20.67
C ALA A 350 -9.48 0.03 21.95
N ASP A 351 -10.81 0.06 21.83
CA ASP A 351 -11.73 -0.15 22.96
C ASP A 351 -11.97 -1.63 23.25
N CYS A 352 -11.63 -2.53 22.31
CA CYS A 352 -11.78 -3.99 22.49
C CYS A 352 -10.73 -4.56 23.46
N ARG A 353 -11.10 -4.76 24.72
CA ARG A 353 -10.19 -5.28 25.77
C ARG A 353 -9.67 -6.69 25.51
N ARG A 354 -10.35 -7.47 24.67
CA ARG A 354 -10.00 -8.86 24.33
C ARG A 354 -9.43 -9.00 22.93
N LEU A 355 -9.11 -7.89 22.27
CA LEU A 355 -8.65 -7.93 20.89
C LEU A 355 -7.37 -8.75 20.76
N ARG A 356 -7.42 -9.78 19.92
CA ARG A 356 -6.29 -10.62 19.53
C ARG A 356 -5.74 -10.20 18.16
N ARG A 357 -6.64 -9.73 17.28
CA ARG A 357 -6.26 -9.34 15.92
C ARG A 357 -7.23 -8.36 15.29
N LEU A 358 -6.67 -7.32 14.67
CA LEU A 358 -7.31 -6.52 13.64
C LEU A 358 -6.67 -6.86 12.30
N VAL A 359 -7.41 -7.49 11.40
CA VAL A 359 -6.98 -7.73 10.02
C VAL A 359 -7.53 -6.60 9.14
N HIS A 360 -6.65 -5.72 8.71
CA HIS A 360 -7.01 -4.63 7.78
C HIS A 360 -6.80 -5.06 6.34
N TRP A 361 -7.87 -5.07 5.55
CA TRP A 361 -7.85 -5.45 4.14
C TRP A 361 -7.55 -4.26 3.26
N SER A 362 -6.29 -4.18 2.83
CA SER A 362 -5.75 -3.20 1.89
C SER A 362 -5.75 -3.75 0.46
N THR A 363 -4.78 -3.41 -0.35
CA THR A 363 -4.56 -3.89 -1.73
C THR A 363 -3.11 -3.67 -2.14
N VAL A 364 -2.58 -4.48 -3.04
CA VAL A 364 -1.26 -4.19 -3.64
C VAL A 364 -1.26 -2.88 -4.45
N GLN A 365 -2.42 -2.39 -4.88
CA GLN A 365 -2.56 -1.16 -5.67
C GLN A 365 -2.22 0.11 -4.88
N VAL A 366 -1.98 0.03 -3.55
CA VAL A 366 -1.39 1.14 -2.77
C VAL A 366 -0.01 1.54 -3.28
N SER A 367 0.65 0.68 -4.08
CA SER A 367 1.88 1.01 -4.80
C SER A 367 1.70 2.11 -5.85
N GLY A 368 0.48 2.35 -6.34
CA GLY A 368 0.20 3.38 -7.34
C GLY A 368 1.02 3.20 -8.62
N ARG A 369 1.58 4.30 -9.11
CA ARG A 369 2.39 4.34 -10.35
C ARG A 369 3.89 4.00 -10.12
N ARG A 370 4.19 3.15 -9.17
CA ARG A 370 5.55 2.65 -8.96
C ARG A 370 5.95 1.69 -10.08
N HIS A 371 7.27 1.50 -10.22
CA HIS A 371 7.88 0.50 -11.08
C HIS A 371 8.95 -0.26 -10.29
N GLY A 372 9.25 -1.48 -10.70
CA GLY A 372 10.23 -2.33 -10.04
C GLY A 372 9.64 -3.11 -8.86
N VAL A 373 10.48 -3.47 -7.89
CA VAL A 373 10.07 -4.30 -6.75
C VAL A 373 9.42 -3.45 -5.66
N VAL A 374 8.30 -3.94 -5.11
CA VAL A 374 7.59 -3.36 -3.95
C VAL A 374 7.62 -4.37 -2.83
N LEU A 375 8.19 -3.98 -1.69
CA LEU A 375 8.29 -4.82 -0.50
C LEU A 375 7.02 -4.71 0.35
N GLU A 376 6.76 -5.74 1.18
CA GLU A 376 5.58 -5.79 2.05
C GLU A 376 5.60 -4.72 3.14
N ASP A 377 6.77 -4.35 3.62
CA ASP A 377 6.96 -3.31 4.64
C ASP A 377 6.94 -1.88 4.08
N GLU A 378 7.07 -1.71 2.76
CA GLU A 378 6.94 -0.40 2.13
C GLU A 378 5.47 0.05 2.04
N LEU A 379 5.21 1.35 2.23
CA LEU A 379 3.90 1.93 2.06
C LEU A 379 3.96 3.25 1.30
N ASP A 380 4.22 4.35 1.99
CA ASP A 380 4.26 5.68 1.41
C ASP A 380 5.71 6.07 1.08
N VAL A 381 6.01 6.05 -0.21
CA VAL A 381 7.31 6.47 -0.77
C VAL A 381 7.13 7.70 -1.70
N GLY A 382 5.99 8.40 -1.58
CA GLY A 382 5.65 9.55 -2.41
C GLY A 382 5.18 9.15 -3.81
N GLN A 383 4.58 7.98 -3.97
CA GLN A 383 4.04 7.51 -5.25
C GLN A 383 2.80 8.31 -5.67
N ARG A 384 2.60 8.39 -6.98
CA ARG A 384 1.35 8.90 -7.58
C ARG A 384 0.37 7.77 -7.78
N PHE A 385 -0.92 8.10 -7.84
CA PHE A 385 -2.00 7.14 -8.00
C PHE A 385 -2.70 7.30 -9.34
N HIS A 386 -3.39 6.25 -9.79
CA HIS A 386 -4.19 6.30 -11.02
C HIS A 386 -5.60 6.85 -10.74
N ASN A 387 -6.11 6.66 -9.51
CA ASN A 387 -7.47 7.00 -9.11
C ASN A 387 -7.55 7.28 -7.59
N HIS A 388 -8.73 7.73 -7.15
CA HIS A 388 -9.00 8.04 -5.74
C HIS A 388 -9.05 6.80 -4.86
N TYR A 389 -9.42 5.64 -5.41
CA TYR A 389 -9.42 4.37 -4.69
C TYR A 389 -8.02 4.03 -4.17
N GLU A 390 -7.01 3.99 -5.04
CA GLU A 390 -5.61 3.69 -4.66
C GLU A 390 -5.09 4.67 -3.60
N ALA A 391 -5.33 5.97 -3.80
CA ALA A 391 -4.88 7.01 -2.88
C ALA A 391 -5.53 6.88 -1.49
N THR A 392 -6.83 6.59 -1.44
CA THR A 392 -7.56 6.47 -0.18
C THR A 392 -7.28 5.15 0.54
N LYS A 393 -7.02 4.05 -0.20
CA LYS A 393 -6.56 2.78 0.40
C LYS A 393 -5.18 2.93 1.05
N LEU A 394 -4.26 3.68 0.41
CA LEU A 394 -2.98 4.02 1.06
C LEU A 394 -3.22 4.83 2.33
N ALA A 395 -4.05 5.88 2.28
CA ALA A 395 -4.33 6.72 3.44
C ALA A 395 -5.00 5.93 4.59
N ALA A 396 -5.86 4.97 4.27
CA ALA A 396 -6.45 4.03 5.23
C ALA A 396 -5.40 3.11 5.85
N GLU A 397 -4.49 2.58 5.03
CA GLU A 397 -3.42 1.71 5.51
C GLU A 397 -2.42 2.45 6.41
N VAL A 398 -2.17 3.75 6.17
CA VAL A 398 -1.36 4.58 7.08
C VAL A 398 -1.97 4.59 8.50
N ILE A 399 -3.30 4.71 8.61
CA ILE A 399 -4.01 4.64 9.91
C ILE A 399 -3.84 3.26 10.56
N ALA A 400 -4.02 2.19 9.79
CA ALA A 400 -3.85 0.82 10.27
C ALA A 400 -2.41 0.54 10.71
N ARG A 401 -1.41 1.03 9.98
CA ARG A 401 0.01 0.90 10.36
C ARG A 401 0.37 1.72 11.61
N ASP A 402 -0.22 2.89 11.79
CA ASP A 402 -0.04 3.62 13.05
C ASP A 402 -0.64 2.85 14.23
N ALA A 403 -1.78 2.20 14.04
CA ALA A 403 -2.40 1.34 15.04
C ALA A 403 -1.55 0.10 15.39
N MET A 404 -0.74 -0.44 14.46
CA MET A 404 0.19 -1.56 14.73
C MET A 404 1.13 -1.32 15.91
N ARG A 405 1.41 -0.06 16.24
CA ARG A 405 2.29 0.30 17.36
C ARG A 405 1.64 0.07 18.73
N ARG A 406 0.33 -0.10 18.77
CA ARG A 406 -0.47 -0.11 20.01
C ARG A 406 -1.34 -1.33 20.15
N MET A 407 -1.61 -2.04 19.05
CA MET A 407 -2.50 -3.19 19.03
C MET A 407 -2.08 -4.20 17.95
N PRO A 408 -2.50 -5.46 18.04
CA PRO A 408 -2.11 -6.53 17.12
C PRO A 408 -2.83 -6.38 15.78
N VAL A 409 -2.30 -5.56 14.88
CA VAL A 409 -2.82 -5.36 13.52
C VAL A 409 -2.04 -6.21 12.52
N THR A 410 -2.74 -6.84 11.58
CA THR A 410 -2.18 -7.46 10.39
C THR A 410 -2.76 -6.75 9.16
N ILE A 411 -1.93 -6.41 8.19
CA ILE A 411 -2.37 -5.81 6.94
C ILE A 411 -2.28 -6.84 5.83
N VAL A 412 -3.37 -7.01 5.11
CA VAL A 412 -3.47 -7.93 3.99
C VAL A 412 -3.62 -7.13 2.70
N ARG A 413 -2.73 -7.35 1.75
CA ARG A 413 -2.74 -6.70 0.43
C ARG A 413 -2.96 -7.73 -0.66
N PRO A 414 -4.21 -8.07 -0.98
CA PRO A 414 -4.50 -8.94 -2.12
C PRO A 414 -4.17 -8.26 -3.44
N GLY A 415 -3.86 -9.07 -4.44
CA GLY A 415 -3.84 -8.68 -5.83
C GLY A 415 -5.25 -8.37 -6.35
N ILE A 416 -5.45 -8.51 -7.64
CA ILE A 416 -6.77 -8.37 -8.25
C ILE A 416 -7.54 -9.66 -7.98
N ILE A 417 -8.54 -9.58 -7.11
CA ILE A 417 -9.33 -10.73 -6.74
C ILE A 417 -10.18 -11.18 -7.93
N VAL A 418 -10.07 -12.46 -8.26
CA VAL A 418 -10.86 -13.13 -9.28
C VAL A 418 -11.70 -14.26 -8.64
N GLY A 419 -12.50 -14.96 -9.45
CA GLY A 419 -13.37 -16.03 -8.98
C GLY A 419 -12.61 -17.17 -8.30
N ASP A 420 -13.37 -18.01 -7.65
CA ASP A 420 -12.91 -19.22 -6.97
C ASP A 420 -12.13 -20.14 -7.94
N SER A 421 -10.97 -20.61 -7.54
CA SER A 421 -10.08 -21.40 -8.41
C SER A 421 -10.70 -22.72 -8.87
N ARG A 422 -11.60 -23.29 -8.09
CA ARG A 422 -12.24 -24.60 -8.34
C ARG A 422 -13.53 -24.46 -9.14
N THR A 423 -14.34 -23.43 -8.86
CA THR A 423 -15.68 -23.25 -9.44
C THR A 423 -15.73 -22.14 -10.48
N GLY A 424 -14.85 -21.15 -10.39
CA GLY A 424 -14.89 -19.91 -11.15
C GLY A 424 -15.87 -18.87 -10.61
N GLU A 425 -16.59 -19.19 -9.51
CA GLU A 425 -17.66 -18.37 -8.95
C GLU A 425 -17.17 -16.98 -8.52
N ILE A 426 -17.89 -15.95 -8.96
CA ILE A 426 -17.75 -14.57 -8.50
C ILE A 426 -19.12 -13.89 -8.58
N ASP A 427 -19.37 -12.87 -7.75
CA ASP A 427 -20.66 -12.17 -7.75
C ASP A 427 -20.73 -11.04 -8.77
N LYS A 428 -19.60 -10.43 -9.13
CA LYS A 428 -19.54 -9.33 -10.11
C LYS A 428 -18.49 -9.56 -11.17
N LEU A 429 -18.83 -9.26 -12.42
CA LEU A 429 -17.93 -9.35 -13.56
C LEU A 429 -17.36 -7.95 -13.90
N ASP A 430 -16.62 -7.36 -12.96
CA ASP A 430 -15.99 -6.04 -13.11
C ASP A 430 -14.45 -6.12 -13.18
N GLY A 431 -13.77 -4.97 -13.25
CA GLY A 431 -12.31 -4.91 -13.28
C GLY A 431 -11.69 -5.76 -14.39
N PRO A 432 -10.79 -6.73 -14.08
CA PRO A 432 -10.15 -7.59 -15.09
C PRO A 432 -11.13 -8.51 -15.81
N TYR A 433 -12.32 -8.77 -15.22
CA TYR A 433 -13.35 -9.56 -15.88
C TYR A 433 -13.84 -8.94 -17.18
N TYR A 434 -13.73 -7.61 -17.35
CA TYR A 434 -14.01 -7.00 -18.66
C TYR A 434 -13.18 -7.64 -19.77
N LEU A 435 -11.92 -7.97 -19.51
CA LEU A 435 -11.06 -8.65 -20.47
C LEU A 435 -11.46 -10.11 -20.64
N ILE A 436 -11.72 -10.83 -19.54
CA ILE A 436 -12.18 -12.22 -19.59
C ILE A 436 -13.51 -12.30 -20.35
N VAL A 437 -14.47 -11.43 -20.02
CA VAL A 437 -15.76 -11.34 -20.73
C VAL A 437 -15.55 -10.99 -22.19
N LEU A 438 -14.71 -10.00 -22.50
CA LEU A 438 -14.44 -9.57 -23.87
C LEU A 438 -13.94 -10.74 -24.74
N PHE A 439 -12.97 -11.50 -24.24
CA PHE A 439 -12.42 -12.65 -24.96
C PHE A 439 -13.34 -13.87 -24.91
N ALA A 440 -13.92 -14.19 -23.75
CA ALA A 440 -14.83 -15.33 -23.60
C ALA A 440 -16.12 -15.21 -24.40
N THR A 441 -16.50 -13.96 -24.76
CA THR A 441 -17.77 -13.68 -25.44
C THR A 441 -17.58 -13.04 -26.80
N ASN A 442 -16.35 -13.00 -27.32
CA ASN A 442 -16.04 -12.34 -28.58
C ASN A 442 -16.83 -12.98 -29.73
N ALA A 443 -17.93 -12.30 -30.11
CA ALA A 443 -18.73 -12.66 -31.26
C ALA A 443 -18.08 -12.21 -32.59
N TRP A 444 -16.95 -11.52 -32.51
CA TRP A 444 -16.28 -10.93 -33.68
C TRP A 444 -15.02 -11.73 -33.97
N PRO A 445 -14.82 -12.26 -35.17
CA PRO A 445 -13.62 -13.03 -35.53
C PRO A 445 -12.38 -12.13 -35.72
N VAL A 446 -12.33 -10.99 -35.02
CA VAL A 446 -11.25 -10.01 -35.18
C VAL A 446 -10.24 -10.16 -34.05
N GLN A 447 -8.98 -10.30 -34.44
CA GLN A 447 -7.85 -10.29 -33.50
C GLN A 447 -7.63 -8.87 -32.97
N LEU A 448 -7.91 -8.66 -31.66
CA LEU A 448 -7.73 -7.36 -31.03
C LEU A 448 -6.26 -7.12 -30.68
N PRO A 449 -5.69 -5.95 -31.00
CA PRO A 449 -4.34 -5.62 -30.55
C PRO A 449 -4.34 -5.29 -29.05
N LEU A 450 -3.24 -5.61 -28.36
CA LEU A 450 -3.09 -5.29 -26.94
C LEU A 450 -2.72 -3.83 -26.71
N PRO A 451 -3.24 -3.18 -25.68
CA PRO A 451 -2.71 -1.91 -25.20
C PRO A 451 -1.32 -2.15 -24.59
N GLY A 452 -0.27 -1.58 -25.18
CA GLY A 452 1.10 -1.84 -24.79
C GLY A 452 1.60 -3.21 -25.24
N ARG A 453 2.84 -3.56 -24.85
CA ARG A 453 3.46 -4.84 -25.23
C ARG A 453 2.92 -6.05 -24.48
N GLY A 454 2.15 -5.82 -23.40
CA GLY A 454 1.60 -6.87 -22.54
C GLY A 454 2.66 -7.63 -21.72
N SER A 455 3.83 -7.01 -21.50
CA SER A 455 4.92 -7.59 -20.71
C SER A 455 4.81 -7.33 -19.20
N ALA A 456 3.87 -6.47 -18.79
CA ALA A 456 3.62 -6.19 -17.38
C ALA A 456 3.05 -7.43 -16.68
N PRO A 457 3.52 -7.79 -15.47
CA PRO A 457 2.97 -8.88 -14.69
C PRO A 457 1.53 -8.54 -14.26
N LEU A 458 0.63 -9.52 -14.33
CA LEU A 458 -0.77 -9.35 -13.95
C LEU A 458 -1.08 -10.23 -12.74
N TYR A 459 -1.31 -9.61 -11.60
CA TYR A 459 -1.53 -10.29 -10.33
C TYR A 459 -3.01 -10.62 -10.13
N LEU A 460 -3.49 -11.68 -10.76
CA LEU A 460 -4.82 -12.23 -10.58
C LEU A 460 -4.78 -13.24 -9.43
N THR A 461 -5.63 -13.05 -8.44
CA THR A 461 -5.58 -13.81 -7.21
C THR A 461 -6.96 -14.42 -6.92
N PRO A 462 -7.12 -15.75 -6.88
CA PRO A 462 -8.42 -16.36 -6.70
C PRO A 462 -8.96 -16.16 -5.28
N ILE A 463 -10.27 -15.95 -5.17
CA ILE A 463 -10.94 -15.58 -3.91
C ILE A 463 -10.78 -16.63 -2.81
N ASP A 464 -10.82 -17.92 -3.13
CA ASP A 464 -10.61 -19.01 -2.19
C ASP A 464 -9.24 -18.91 -1.51
N TYR A 465 -8.15 -18.74 -2.26
CA TYR A 465 -6.83 -18.49 -1.68
C TYR A 465 -6.80 -17.23 -0.81
N VAL A 466 -7.40 -16.12 -1.28
CA VAL A 466 -7.40 -14.85 -0.54
C VAL A 466 -8.14 -14.99 0.80
N ILE A 467 -9.23 -15.73 0.82
CA ILE A 467 -10.03 -15.97 2.04
C ILE A 467 -9.30 -16.92 2.98
N ASP A 468 -8.78 -18.06 2.48
CA ASP A 468 -8.02 -19.01 3.28
C ASP A 468 -6.79 -18.35 3.93
N ALA A 469 -6.03 -17.61 3.15
CA ALA A 469 -4.87 -16.86 3.64
C ALA A 469 -5.27 -15.76 4.64
N GLY A 470 -6.31 -14.99 4.34
CA GLY A 470 -6.78 -13.93 5.23
C GLY A 470 -7.31 -14.44 6.57
N TYR A 471 -8.00 -15.58 6.57
CA TYR A 471 -8.43 -16.27 7.79
C TYR A 471 -7.21 -16.73 8.61
N GLN A 472 -6.27 -17.44 7.97
CA GLN A 472 -5.06 -17.93 8.63
C GLN A 472 -4.24 -16.78 9.24
N LEU A 473 -4.08 -15.66 8.54
CA LEU A 473 -3.41 -14.47 9.05
C LEU A 473 -4.16 -13.80 10.22
N GLY A 474 -5.46 -14.03 10.32
CA GLY A 474 -6.29 -13.60 11.45
C GLY A 474 -6.02 -14.38 12.73
N VAL A 475 -5.74 -15.68 12.62
CA VAL A 475 -5.55 -16.60 13.75
C VAL A 475 -4.10 -16.86 14.11
N ASP A 476 -3.15 -16.67 13.18
CA ASP A 476 -1.72 -16.87 13.41
C ASP A 476 -1.11 -15.71 14.22
N GLU A 477 -0.62 -15.98 15.42
CA GLU A 477 -0.02 -14.97 16.29
C GLU A 477 1.23 -14.30 15.66
N ARG A 478 1.96 -15.00 14.81
CA ARG A 478 3.14 -14.49 14.10
C ARG A 478 2.82 -13.39 13.08
N ALA A 479 1.56 -13.32 12.64
CA ALA A 479 1.10 -12.32 11.68
C ALA A 479 0.88 -10.93 12.29
N ALA A 480 0.92 -10.79 13.63
CA ALA A 480 0.80 -9.49 14.30
C ALA A 480 1.94 -8.55 13.89
N GLY A 481 1.60 -7.32 13.52
CA GLY A 481 2.58 -6.33 13.08
C GLY A 481 3.15 -6.58 11.67
N LYS A 482 2.59 -7.53 10.92
CA LYS A 482 3.02 -7.85 9.56
C LYS A 482 2.08 -7.25 8.50
N THR A 483 2.66 -6.90 7.36
CA THR A 483 1.93 -6.65 6.12
C THR A 483 2.22 -7.81 5.17
N VAL A 484 1.21 -8.33 4.51
CA VAL A 484 1.31 -9.54 3.70
C VAL A 484 0.72 -9.30 2.31
N HIS A 485 1.51 -9.52 1.26
CA HIS A 485 1.04 -9.51 -0.12
C HIS A 485 0.42 -10.87 -0.47
N LEU A 486 -0.87 -10.91 -0.72
CA LEU A 486 -1.57 -12.10 -1.21
C LEU A 486 -1.65 -12.05 -2.73
N VAL A 487 -0.58 -12.47 -3.37
CA VAL A 487 -0.43 -12.49 -4.84
C VAL A 487 0.26 -13.77 -5.28
N ASP A 488 0.16 -14.07 -6.57
CA ASP A 488 1.00 -15.10 -7.19
C ASP A 488 2.48 -14.66 -7.12
N PRO A 489 3.38 -15.44 -6.53
CA PRO A 489 4.80 -15.10 -6.48
C PRO A 489 5.49 -15.13 -7.87
N ASP A 490 4.91 -15.84 -8.84
CA ASP A 490 5.41 -15.95 -10.23
C ASP A 490 4.32 -15.53 -11.25
N PRO A 491 3.93 -14.25 -11.26
CA PRO A 491 2.80 -13.77 -12.04
C PRO A 491 3.08 -13.80 -13.54
N LEU A 492 2.10 -14.23 -14.31
CA LEU A 492 2.20 -14.24 -15.76
C LEU A 492 2.17 -12.82 -16.34
N PRO A 493 2.88 -12.57 -17.44
CA PRO A 493 2.71 -11.35 -18.22
C PRO A 493 1.27 -11.23 -18.74
N ALA A 494 0.74 -10.01 -18.76
CA ALA A 494 -0.62 -9.75 -19.20
C ALA A 494 -0.97 -10.34 -20.57
N ARG A 495 -0.01 -10.36 -21.51
CA ARG A 495 -0.16 -11.04 -22.82
C ARG A 495 -0.48 -12.51 -22.62
N ARG A 496 0.30 -13.24 -21.79
CA ARG A 496 0.12 -14.67 -21.57
C ARG A 496 -1.22 -14.99 -20.90
N VAL A 497 -1.62 -14.16 -19.93
CA VAL A 497 -2.94 -14.27 -19.30
C VAL A 497 -4.06 -14.19 -20.36
N LEU A 498 -4.01 -13.20 -21.25
CA LEU A 498 -5.03 -13.03 -22.28
C LEU A 498 -4.99 -14.12 -23.38
N GLU A 499 -3.81 -14.66 -23.70
CA GLU A 499 -3.66 -15.81 -24.58
C GLU A 499 -4.34 -17.05 -23.98
N LEU A 500 -4.12 -17.32 -22.69
CA LEU A 500 -4.76 -18.43 -21.97
C LEU A 500 -6.28 -18.28 -21.90
N VAL A 501 -6.77 -17.07 -21.61
CA VAL A 501 -8.21 -16.79 -21.62
C VAL A 501 -8.80 -17.06 -23.02
N ALA A 502 -8.15 -16.58 -24.08
CA ALA A 502 -8.60 -16.79 -25.45
C ALA A 502 -8.58 -18.27 -25.84
N GLU A 503 -7.53 -19.02 -25.43
CA GLU A 503 -7.40 -20.46 -25.65
C GLU A 503 -8.57 -21.23 -25.01
N HIS A 504 -8.85 -21.02 -23.72
CA HIS A 504 -9.96 -21.67 -23.03
C HIS A 504 -11.33 -21.18 -23.50
N ALA A 505 -11.40 -19.94 -23.98
CA ALA A 505 -12.61 -19.40 -24.59
C ALA A 505 -12.84 -19.93 -26.02
N GLN A 506 -11.83 -20.54 -26.66
CA GLN A 506 -11.85 -20.95 -28.08
C GLN A 506 -12.05 -19.75 -29.01
N THR A 507 -11.40 -18.63 -28.71
CA THR A 507 -11.45 -17.39 -29.50
C THR A 507 -10.05 -17.02 -29.99
N PRO A 508 -9.93 -16.18 -31.03
CA PRO A 508 -8.62 -15.77 -31.53
C PRO A 508 -7.81 -15.03 -30.47
N ALA A 509 -6.58 -15.48 -30.24
CA ALA A 509 -5.66 -14.82 -29.35
C ALA A 509 -5.30 -13.41 -29.84
N PRO A 510 -5.03 -12.44 -28.93
CA PRO A 510 -4.66 -11.08 -29.29
C PRO A 510 -3.37 -11.05 -30.12
N ARG A 511 -3.35 -10.25 -31.19
CA ARG A 511 -2.17 -10.05 -32.05
C ARG A 511 -1.80 -8.59 -32.18
N GLY A 512 -0.49 -8.32 -32.20
CA GLY A 512 0.04 -6.97 -32.29
C GLY A 512 -0.10 -6.18 -30.99
N PHE A 513 0.21 -4.89 -31.06
CA PHE A 513 0.03 -3.96 -29.93
C PHE A 513 -0.28 -2.54 -30.43
N VAL A 514 -0.98 -1.79 -29.59
CA VAL A 514 -1.22 -0.35 -29.76
C VAL A 514 -0.49 0.38 -28.64
N PRO A 515 0.28 1.46 -28.93
CA PRO A 515 0.88 2.26 -27.86
C PRO A 515 -0.16 2.65 -26.80
N ALA A 516 0.19 2.49 -25.52
CA ALA A 516 -0.76 2.69 -24.40
C ALA A 516 -1.42 4.09 -24.42
N GLY A 517 -0.66 5.15 -24.82
CA GLY A 517 -1.19 6.49 -24.99
C GLY A 517 -2.28 6.60 -26.06
N LEU A 518 -2.10 5.93 -27.19
CA LEU A 518 -3.08 5.89 -28.28
C LEU A 518 -4.32 5.07 -27.88
N ALA A 519 -4.11 3.93 -27.20
CA ALA A 519 -5.21 3.11 -26.68
C ALA A 519 -6.08 3.91 -25.69
N ARG A 520 -5.46 4.67 -24.75
CA ARG A 520 -6.21 5.57 -23.84
C ARG A 520 -6.97 6.65 -24.58
N ALA A 521 -6.37 7.27 -25.59
CA ALA A 521 -7.02 8.32 -26.36
C ALA A 521 -8.25 7.78 -27.12
N LEU A 522 -8.12 6.59 -27.72
CA LEU A 522 -9.21 5.90 -28.41
C LEU A 522 -10.36 5.54 -27.45
N LEU A 523 -10.06 5.01 -26.26
CA LEU A 523 -11.08 4.66 -25.27
C LEU A 523 -11.80 5.87 -24.66
N ARG A 524 -11.17 7.05 -24.70
CA ARG A 524 -11.79 8.32 -24.27
C ARG A 524 -12.61 9.01 -25.37
N ALA A 525 -12.53 8.55 -26.62
CA ALA A 525 -13.27 9.15 -27.72
C ALA A 525 -14.80 8.95 -27.53
N PRO A 526 -15.61 10.01 -27.74
CA PRO A 526 -17.06 9.90 -27.60
C PRO A 526 -17.64 8.78 -28.48
N GLY A 527 -18.37 7.86 -27.86
CA GLY A 527 -19.02 6.72 -28.53
C GLY A 527 -18.23 5.42 -28.54
N LEU A 528 -16.87 5.43 -28.59
CA LEU A 528 -16.07 4.20 -28.58
C LEU A 528 -16.04 3.54 -27.19
N GLY A 529 -15.99 4.31 -26.12
CA GLY A 529 -16.04 3.80 -24.74
C GLY A 529 -17.31 3.00 -24.44
N LYS A 530 -18.45 3.43 -25.02
CA LYS A 530 -19.73 2.68 -24.95
C LYS A 530 -19.71 1.38 -25.76
N LEU A 531 -18.92 1.34 -26.83
CA LEU A 531 -18.84 0.16 -27.71
C LEU A 531 -17.91 -0.92 -27.15
N THR A 532 -16.81 -0.51 -26.50
CA THR A 532 -15.81 -1.45 -25.92
C THR A 532 -16.13 -1.84 -24.50
N ARG A 533 -16.95 -1.06 -23.78
CA ARG A 533 -17.26 -1.22 -22.35
C ARG A 533 -16.02 -1.40 -21.44
N ALA A 534 -14.81 -1.15 -21.96
CA ALA A 534 -13.57 -1.28 -21.21
C ALA A 534 -13.12 0.08 -20.65
N PRO A 535 -13.01 0.23 -19.32
CA PRO A 535 -12.50 1.47 -18.73
C PRO A 535 -11.05 1.75 -19.16
N ALA A 536 -10.70 3.03 -19.34
CA ALA A 536 -9.31 3.44 -19.63
C ALA A 536 -8.31 2.94 -18.57
N ALA A 537 -8.76 2.70 -17.35
CA ALA A 537 -8.00 2.11 -16.25
C ALA A 537 -7.42 0.71 -16.56
N VAL A 538 -8.07 -0.07 -17.43
CA VAL A 538 -7.55 -1.37 -17.90
C VAL A 538 -6.23 -1.21 -18.65
N VAL A 539 -6.04 -0.10 -19.38
CA VAL A 539 -4.78 0.18 -20.08
C VAL A 539 -3.64 0.42 -19.08
N ASP A 540 -3.93 1.09 -17.97
CA ASP A 540 -2.94 1.36 -16.92
C ASP A 540 -2.53 0.05 -16.23
N LEU A 541 -3.49 -0.82 -15.93
CA LEU A 541 -3.26 -2.14 -15.37
C LEU A 541 -2.33 -3.00 -16.25
N LEU A 542 -2.53 -3.00 -17.57
CA LEU A 542 -1.74 -3.76 -18.53
C LEU A 542 -0.35 -3.15 -18.84
N SER A 543 -0.07 -1.96 -18.29
CA SER A 543 1.14 -1.18 -18.62
C SER A 543 2.08 -0.96 -17.44
N THR A 544 1.64 -1.26 -16.20
CA THR A 544 2.42 -0.99 -14.98
C THR A 544 3.29 -2.18 -14.63
N SER A 545 4.61 -2.03 -14.72
CA SER A 545 5.58 -3.10 -14.40
C SER A 545 6.02 -2.99 -12.94
N VAL A 546 5.30 -3.67 -12.06
CA VAL A 546 5.59 -3.78 -10.61
C VAL A 546 5.76 -5.26 -10.27
N HIS A 547 6.72 -5.58 -9.38
CA HIS A 547 6.91 -6.90 -8.80
C HIS A 547 6.70 -6.84 -7.29
N TYR A 548 5.72 -7.57 -6.78
CA TYR A 548 5.42 -7.61 -5.35
C TYR A 548 6.20 -8.73 -4.68
N HIS A 549 6.95 -8.39 -3.64
CA HIS A 549 7.67 -9.35 -2.83
C HIS A 549 6.71 -10.05 -1.86
N THR A 550 6.85 -11.39 -1.68
CA THR A 550 5.89 -12.23 -0.93
C THR A 550 6.56 -12.97 0.23
N ARG A 551 7.58 -12.39 0.85
CA ARG A 551 8.35 -13.07 1.90
C ARG A 551 7.50 -13.39 3.13
N ASN A 552 6.70 -12.42 3.61
CA ASN A 552 5.85 -12.63 4.78
C ASN A 552 4.74 -13.64 4.46
N ALA A 553 4.19 -13.61 3.23
CA ALA A 553 3.24 -14.62 2.79
C ALA A 553 3.84 -16.04 2.83
N ALA A 554 5.05 -16.22 2.28
CA ALA A 554 5.75 -17.50 2.31
C ALA A 554 6.01 -17.97 3.75
N GLU A 555 6.56 -17.10 4.62
CA GLU A 555 6.85 -17.44 6.02
C GLU A 555 5.62 -17.87 6.83
N LEU A 556 4.46 -17.26 6.57
CA LEU A 556 3.25 -17.43 7.38
C LEU A 556 2.27 -18.46 6.83
N LEU A 557 2.25 -18.67 5.50
CA LEU A 557 1.20 -19.45 4.83
C LEU A 557 1.70 -20.79 4.27
N GLU A 558 2.97 -20.89 3.82
CA GLU A 558 3.47 -22.13 3.21
C GLU A 558 3.47 -23.32 4.18
N ARG A 559 3.74 -23.09 5.47
CA ARG A 559 3.69 -24.13 6.50
C ARG A 559 2.30 -24.71 6.69
N GLU A 560 1.28 -23.90 6.43
CA GLU A 560 -0.14 -24.30 6.53
C GLU A 560 -0.65 -24.88 5.20
N GLY A 561 0.23 -25.05 4.20
CA GLY A 561 -0.12 -25.55 2.87
C GLY A 561 -0.96 -24.57 2.04
N ILE A 562 -1.00 -23.28 2.44
CA ILE A 562 -1.76 -22.24 1.75
C ILE A 562 -0.85 -21.54 0.76
N ALA A 563 -1.06 -21.77 -0.53
CA ALA A 563 -0.29 -21.18 -1.63
C ALA A 563 -1.23 -20.67 -2.72
N CYS A 564 -0.85 -19.55 -3.36
CA CYS A 564 -1.60 -19.07 -4.52
C CYS A 564 -1.46 -20.05 -5.68
N PRO A 565 -2.55 -20.62 -6.20
CA PRO A 565 -2.46 -21.51 -7.35
C PRO A 565 -2.05 -20.75 -8.61
N PRO A 566 -1.22 -21.33 -9.50
CA PRO A 566 -0.82 -20.68 -10.74
C PRO A 566 -2.05 -20.46 -11.65
N PHE A 567 -2.08 -19.32 -12.35
CA PHE A 567 -3.24 -18.90 -13.15
C PHE A 567 -3.68 -19.94 -14.18
N GLU A 568 -2.74 -20.66 -14.78
CA GLU A 568 -2.99 -21.72 -15.75
C GLU A 568 -3.88 -22.85 -15.21
N SER A 569 -3.81 -23.11 -13.90
CA SER A 569 -4.56 -24.20 -13.27
C SER A 569 -6.05 -23.92 -13.13
N TYR A 570 -6.47 -22.63 -13.13
CA TYR A 570 -7.86 -22.27 -12.85
C TYR A 570 -8.53 -21.36 -13.91
N VAL A 571 -7.79 -20.83 -14.88
CA VAL A 571 -8.37 -19.98 -15.94
C VAL A 571 -9.52 -20.64 -16.68
N GLY A 572 -9.46 -21.96 -16.89
CA GLY A 572 -10.55 -22.74 -17.50
C GLY A 572 -11.86 -22.66 -16.72
N ASN A 573 -11.79 -22.68 -15.38
CA ASN A 573 -12.95 -22.55 -14.50
C ASN A 573 -13.57 -21.14 -14.58
N LEU A 574 -12.73 -20.10 -14.58
CA LEU A 574 -13.19 -18.72 -14.74
C LEU A 574 -13.93 -18.50 -16.07
N VAL A 575 -13.34 -18.96 -17.17
CA VAL A 575 -13.93 -18.83 -18.51
C VAL A 575 -15.23 -19.62 -18.61
N ARG A 576 -15.29 -20.84 -18.08
CA ARG A 576 -16.51 -21.65 -18.04
C ARG A 576 -17.62 -20.94 -17.28
N TYR A 577 -17.33 -20.46 -16.07
CA TYR A 577 -18.30 -19.73 -15.24
C TYR A 577 -18.87 -18.51 -15.94
N VAL A 578 -18.03 -17.68 -16.57
CA VAL A 578 -18.48 -16.51 -17.33
C VAL A 578 -19.40 -16.91 -18.49
N LYS A 579 -19.09 -18.00 -19.21
CA LYS A 579 -19.94 -18.49 -20.32
C LYS A 579 -21.30 -18.99 -19.81
N GLU A 580 -21.31 -19.75 -18.72
CA GLU A 580 -22.54 -20.30 -18.10
C GLU A 580 -23.42 -19.18 -17.53
N ALA A 581 -22.86 -18.26 -16.77
CA ALA A 581 -23.55 -17.11 -16.21
C ALA A 581 -24.22 -16.26 -17.30
N ARG A 582 -23.52 -16.03 -18.41
CA ARG A 582 -24.09 -15.30 -19.55
C ARG A 582 -25.17 -16.08 -20.30
N ALA A 583 -25.02 -17.40 -20.41
CA ALA A 583 -26.06 -18.24 -21.01
C ALA A 583 -27.34 -18.27 -20.16
N ALA A 584 -27.23 -18.35 -18.83
CA ALA A 584 -28.34 -18.28 -17.91
C ALA A 584 -29.12 -16.96 -18.03
N ARG A 585 -28.38 -15.83 -18.11
CA ARG A 585 -28.99 -14.51 -18.28
C ARG A 585 -29.76 -14.36 -19.59
N LYS A 586 -29.25 -14.90 -20.70
CA LYS A 586 -29.97 -14.89 -21.99
C LYS A 586 -31.29 -15.66 -21.95
N LYS A 587 -31.42 -16.60 -21.00
CA LYS A 587 -32.63 -17.42 -20.78
C LYS A 587 -33.61 -16.82 -19.77
N GLY A 588 -33.36 -15.59 -19.25
CA GLY A 588 -34.25 -14.91 -18.29
C GLY A 588 -34.11 -15.40 -16.84
N GLY A 589 -33.01 -16.12 -16.52
CA GLY A 589 -32.69 -16.51 -15.13
C GLY A 589 -32.11 -15.34 -14.33
N ALA A 590 -32.21 -15.42 -12.99
CA ALA A 590 -31.47 -14.55 -12.09
C ALA A 590 -29.96 -14.77 -12.33
N GLY A 591 -29.35 -13.94 -13.13
CA GLY A 591 -27.92 -14.00 -13.43
C GLY A 591 -27.19 -12.89 -12.67
N ILE A 592 -25.87 -13.09 -12.52
CA ILE A 592 -24.92 -12.14 -11.95
C ILE A 592 -25.31 -10.71 -12.33
N GLU A 593 -25.37 -9.81 -11.36
CA GLU A 593 -25.63 -8.38 -11.58
C GLU A 593 -24.72 -7.84 -12.67
N ALA A 594 -25.32 -7.23 -13.67
CA ALA A 594 -24.59 -6.86 -14.87
C ALA A 594 -23.71 -5.65 -14.61
N ILE A 595 -22.63 -5.62 -15.38
CA ILE A 595 -21.78 -4.48 -15.75
C ILE A 595 -22.55 -3.14 -16.01
N GLU A 596 -23.88 -3.14 -15.94
CA GLU A 596 -24.73 -2.02 -16.41
C GLU A 596 -24.98 -0.95 -15.36
N ASP A 597 -24.70 -1.19 -14.08
CA ASP A 597 -24.89 -0.16 -13.06
C ASP A 597 -23.56 0.48 -12.66
N GLU A 598 -23.06 1.39 -13.53
CA GLU A 598 -21.99 2.34 -13.17
C GLU A 598 -22.42 3.29 -12.03
N THR A 599 -23.68 3.20 -11.58
CA THR A 599 -24.29 4.07 -10.57
C THR A 599 -24.49 3.39 -9.23
N PHE A 600 -24.02 2.15 -9.03
CA PHE A 600 -24.10 1.53 -7.72
C PHE A 600 -23.18 2.27 -6.73
N ASP A 601 -23.71 3.33 -6.13
CA ASP A 601 -23.17 3.90 -4.91
C ASP A 601 -23.49 2.95 -3.76
N PRO A 602 -22.49 2.29 -3.14
CA PRO A 602 -22.74 1.45 -1.97
C PRO A 602 -23.33 2.25 -0.80
N LEU A 603 -23.51 3.57 -0.95
CA LEU A 603 -24.02 4.49 0.07
C LEU A 603 -25.27 5.29 -0.37
N ALA A 604 -25.74 5.16 -1.64
CA ALA A 604 -26.98 5.78 -2.09
C ALA A 604 -28.22 5.01 -1.60
#